data_f67f5518fc236d9a67bc8c7ccf0b7e5a
#
_entry.id   f67f5518fc236d9a67bc8c7ccf0b7e5a
#
_cell.length_a   1.000
_cell.length_b   1.000
_cell.length_c   1.000
_cell.angle_alpha   90.00
_cell.angle_beta   90.00
_cell.angle_gamma   90.00
#
_symmetry.space_group_name_H-M   'P 1'
#
loop_
_entity.id
_entity.type
_entity.pdbx_description
1 polymer ?
#
loop_
_entity_poly.entity_id
_entity_poly.type
_entity_poly.pdbx_seq_one_letter_code
_entity_poly.pdbx_strand_id
1 'polypeptide(L)'
;TFEGDYFQTERATIYDRPDELIPIYIAAAGPTAARLAGRVAEGFICTSGKAPNLYRETLLPNVAQGLEKGGREASDIEYMIEMKVSFDTDRVRAMEDTRHWAALALSPEEKTGVEDPAEMEKLADAVPAERAAKRWIVSTDPDEHVERLSEMIDLGFTHLVFHAPGPDQIRFLDLYSSEVLPRLRDRFGDVA
;
A
#
# COMPACT_ATOMS: atom_id res chain seq x y z
N THR A 1 -17.28 -5.23 31.22
CA THR A 1 -17.57 -6.65 31.26
C THR A 1 -18.09 -7.08 29.89
N PHE A 2 -17.54 -8.13 29.34
CA PHE A 2 -17.95 -8.72 28.07
C PHE A 2 -18.10 -10.24 28.25
N GLU A 3 -19.22 -10.77 27.82
CA GLU A 3 -19.50 -12.21 27.80
C GLU A 3 -19.77 -12.63 26.37
N GLY A 4 -18.82 -13.35 25.76
CA GLY A 4 -18.92 -13.90 24.42
C GLY A 4 -18.71 -15.41 24.41
N ASP A 5 -18.95 -16.04 23.26
CA ASP A 5 -18.87 -17.50 23.10
C ASP A 5 -17.44 -18.04 23.27
N TYR A 6 -16.41 -17.22 22.97
CA TYR A 6 -14.99 -17.62 22.99
C TYR A 6 -14.17 -16.86 24.02
N PHE A 7 -14.54 -15.61 24.34
CA PHE A 7 -13.80 -14.75 25.25
C PHE A 7 -14.73 -14.09 26.24
N GLN A 8 -14.27 -13.96 27.47
CA GLN A 8 -15.00 -13.27 28.55
C GLN A 8 -14.05 -12.32 29.26
N THR A 9 -14.54 -11.16 29.66
CA THR A 9 -13.79 -10.23 30.50
C THR A 9 -14.69 -9.72 31.60
N GLU A 10 -14.17 -9.61 32.82
CA GLU A 10 -14.88 -9.02 33.95
C GLU A 10 -14.24 -7.69 34.34
N ARG A 11 -15.03 -6.62 34.24
CA ARG A 11 -14.62 -5.25 34.71
C ARG A 11 -13.26 -4.80 34.14
N ALA A 12 -12.89 -5.27 32.94
CA ALA A 12 -11.67 -4.88 32.30
C ALA A 12 -11.73 -3.41 31.87
N THR A 13 -10.61 -2.69 32.03
CA THR A 13 -10.48 -1.31 31.60
C THR A 13 -9.06 -1.03 31.11
N ILE A 14 -8.91 -0.05 30.23
CA ILE A 14 -7.64 0.49 29.78
C ILE A 14 -7.41 1.79 30.51
N TYR A 15 -6.31 1.90 31.24
CA TYR A 15 -5.96 3.11 32.01
C TYR A 15 -5.29 4.17 31.16
N ASP A 16 -4.42 3.76 30.26
CA ASP A 16 -3.72 4.64 29.31
C ASP A 16 -4.57 4.80 28.03
N ARG A 17 -5.58 5.67 28.11
CA ARG A 17 -6.43 5.97 26.95
C ARG A 17 -6.01 7.31 26.35
N PRO A 18 -5.89 7.42 25.03
CA PRO A 18 -5.77 8.72 24.38
C PRO A 18 -7.05 9.53 24.56
N ASP A 19 -6.92 10.86 24.58
CA ASP A 19 -8.08 11.78 24.67
C ASP A 19 -8.94 11.69 23.42
N GLU A 20 -8.30 11.46 22.26
CA GLU A 20 -8.97 11.24 20.96
C GLU A 20 -8.94 9.76 20.58
N LEU A 21 -9.94 9.34 19.79
CA LEU A 21 -9.98 7.99 19.27
C LEU A 21 -8.82 7.77 18.28
N ILE A 22 -8.13 6.63 18.43
CA ILE A 22 -7.10 6.21 17.48
C ILE A 22 -7.79 5.82 16.18
N PRO A 23 -7.41 6.43 15.03
CA PRO A 23 -8.00 6.07 13.74
C PRO A 23 -7.64 4.64 13.35
N ILE A 24 -8.63 3.90 12.84
CA ILE A 24 -8.47 2.51 12.39
C ILE A 24 -8.47 2.49 10.86
N TYR A 25 -7.38 2.00 10.29
CA TYR A 25 -7.27 1.76 8.85
C TYR A 25 -7.45 0.29 8.53
N ILE A 26 -8.31 -0.01 7.57
CA ILE A 26 -8.56 -1.39 7.12
C ILE A 26 -7.89 -1.62 5.77
N ALA A 27 -6.97 -2.60 5.75
CA ALA A 27 -6.33 -3.04 4.51
C ALA A 27 -7.27 -3.93 3.70
N ALA A 28 -7.42 -3.64 2.40
CA ALA A 28 -8.25 -4.44 1.54
C ALA A 28 -7.59 -4.77 0.19
N ALA A 29 -7.74 -6.03 -0.22
CA ALA A 29 -7.37 -6.54 -1.54
C ALA A 29 -8.56 -7.13 -2.30
N GLY A 30 -9.78 -7.02 -1.73
CA GLY A 30 -11.00 -7.55 -2.32
C GLY A 30 -12.26 -6.83 -1.82
N PRO A 31 -13.41 -7.13 -2.42
CA PRO A 31 -14.65 -6.35 -2.25
C PRO A 31 -15.19 -6.36 -0.82
N THR A 32 -15.06 -7.47 -0.10
CA THR A 32 -15.64 -7.61 1.24
C THR A 32 -14.93 -6.75 2.27
N ALA A 33 -13.58 -6.77 2.28
CA ALA A 33 -12.78 -5.93 3.16
C ALA A 33 -12.90 -4.44 2.78
N ALA A 34 -12.99 -4.12 1.48
CA ALA A 34 -13.21 -2.75 1.01
C ALA A 34 -14.56 -2.19 1.50
N ARG A 35 -15.64 -2.98 1.43
CA ARG A 35 -16.95 -2.59 2.00
C ARG A 35 -16.90 -2.41 3.51
N LEU A 36 -16.16 -3.28 4.21
CA LEU A 36 -16.00 -3.14 5.65
C LEU A 36 -15.26 -1.83 5.98
N ALA A 37 -14.18 -1.52 5.27
CA ALA A 37 -13.43 -0.27 5.46
C ALA A 37 -14.36 0.94 5.31
N GLY A 38 -15.09 1.06 4.21
CA GLY A 38 -16.05 2.16 4.00
C GLY A 38 -17.10 2.27 5.10
N ARG A 39 -17.57 1.14 5.62
CA ARG A 39 -18.63 1.13 6.62
C ARG A 39 -18.21 1.60 8.01
N VAL A 40 -16.98 1.29 8.46
CA VAL A 40 -16.61 1.44 9.88
C VAL A 40 -15.23 2.04 10.15
N ALA A 41 -14.35 2.19 9.13
CA ALA A 41 -12.97 2.61 9.34
C ALA A 41 -12.77 4.11 9.07
N GLU A 42 -11.79 4.71 9.71
CA GLU A 42 -11.31 6.07 9.42
C GLU A 42 -10.41 6.11 8.18
N GLY A 43 -9.82 4.96 7.79
CA GLY A 43 -9.02 4.85 6.59
C GLY A 43 -9.15 3.51 5.87
N PHE A 44 -9.05 3.57 4.56
CA PHE A 44 -8.90 2.43 3.65
C PHE A 44 -7.47 2.41 3.14
N ILE A 45 -6.80 1.25 3.19
CA ILE A 45 -5.46 1.09 2.64
C ILE A 45 -5.39 -0.10 1.68
N CYS A 46 -4.69 0.09 0.56
CA CYS A 46 -4.33 -0.99 -0.35
C CYS A 46 -2.88 -0.84 -0.85
N THR A 47 -2.43 -1.80 -1.66
CA THR A 47 -1.07 -1.81 -2.21
C THR A 47 -1.07 -1.65 -3.71
N SER A 48 -0.10 -0.92 -4.25
CA SER A 48 0.13 -0.75 -5.69
C SER A 48 0.70 -2.01 -6.37
N GLY A 49 1.03 -1.92 -7.65
CA GLY A 49 1.60 -3.03 -8.43
C GLY A 49 0.59 -4.13 -8.75
N LYS A 50 -0.69 -3.80 -8.83
CA LYS A 50 -1.80 -4.64 -9.28
C LYS A 50 -2.39 -4.11 -10.58
N ALA A 51 -3.26 -4.89 -11.21
CA ALA A 51 -3.98 -4.44 -12.40
C ALA A 51 -4.87 -3.22 -12.09
N PRO A 52 -4.91 -2.19 -12.95
CA PRO A 52 -5.65 -0.95 -12.69
C PRO A 52 -7.15 -1.15 -12.42
N ASN A 53 -7.76 -2.16 -13.04
CA ASN A 53 -9.19 -2.48 -12.83
C ASN A 53 -9.49 -2.91 -11.39
N LEU A 54 -8.52 -3.46 -10.64
CA LEU A 54 -8.73 -3.77 -9.23
C LEU A 54 -9.13 -2.53 -8.43
N TYR A 55 -8.47 -1.41 -8.67
CA TYR A 55 -8.76 -0.16 -7.95
C TYR A 55 -10.09 0.44 -8.43
N ARG A 56 -10.23 0.64 -9.75
CA ARG A 56 -11.35 1.35 -10.37
C ARG A 56 -12.66 0.59 -10.31
N GLU A 57 -12.63 -0.73 -10.49
CA GLU A 57 -13.85 -1.54 -10.66
C GLU A 57 -14.19 -2.36 -9.41
N THR A 58 -13.22 -2.57 -8.52
CA THR A 58 -13.45 -3.41 -7.34
C THR A 58 -13.29 -2.64 -6.04
N LEU A 59 -12.09 -2.10 -5.74
CA LEU A 59 -11.84 -1.57 -4.39
C LEU A 59 -12.61 -0.28 -4.12
N LEU A 60 -12.41 0.75 -4.91
CA LEU A 60 -13.03 2.06 -4.69
C LEU A 60 -14.57 2.01 -4.73
N PRO A 61 -15.23 1.31 -5.70
CA PRO A 61 -16.68 1.17 -5.67
C PRO A 61 -17.21 0.43 -4.44
N ASN A 62 -16.47 -0.55 -3.92
CA ASN A 62 -16.89 -1.27 -2.72
C ASN A 62 -16.65 -0.47 -1.43
N VAL A 63 -15.64 0.40 -1.36
CA VAL A 63 -15.50 1.38 -0.28
C VAL A 63 -16.71 2.32 -0.29
N ALA A 64 -17.09 2.86 -1.45
CA ALA A 64 -18.26 3.74 -1.59
C ALA A 64 -19.57 3.05 -1.15
N GLN A 65 -19.79 1.80 -1.54
CA GLN A 65 -20.94 1.02 -1.05
C GLN A 65 -20.91 0.82 0.47
N GLY A 66 -19.71 0.67 1.04
CA GLY A 66 -19.54 0.58 2.49
C GLY A 66 -19.93 1.86 3.20
N LEU A 67 -19.50 3.01 2.69
CA LEU A 67 -19.84 4.35 3.20
C LEU A 67 -21.36 4.55 3.18
N GLU A 68 -21.99 4.32 2.04
CA GLU A 68 -23.47 4.43 1.89
C GLU A 68 -24.18 3.55 2.93
N LYS A 69 -23.77 2.30 3.08
CA LYS A 69 -24.36 1.38 4.06
C LYS A 69 -24.11 1.80 5.51
N GLY A 70 -23.03 2.51 5.77
CA GLY A 70 -22.67 3.07 7.08
C GLY A 70 -23.33 4.42 7.36
N GLY A 71 -24.03 5.03 6.38
CA GLY A 71 -24.56 6.40 6.49
C GLY A 71 -23.45 7.45 6.58
N ARG A 72 -22.32 7.22 5.89
CA ARG A 72 -21.10 8.04 5.92
C ARG A 72 -20.85 8.70 4.57
N GLU A 73 -20.11 9.79 4.59
CA GLU A 73 -19.70 10.53 3.40
C GLU A 73 -18.25 10.17 2.99
N ALA A 74 -17.88 10.51 1.76
CA ALA A 74 -16.52 10.25 1.26
C ALA A 74 -15.43 11.00 2.06
N SER A 75 -15.77 12.12 2.69
CA SER A 75 -14.88 12.90 3.58
C SER A 75 -14.62 12.23 4.93
N ASP A 76 -15.37 11.19 5.30
CA ASP A 76 -15.24 10.51 6.59
C ASP A 76 -14.20 9.39 6.57
N ILE A 77 -13.52 9.19 5.44
CA ILE A 77 -12.53 8.14 5.27
C ILE A 77 -11.32 8.64 4.45
N GLU A 78 -10.12 8.31 4.91
CA GLU A 78 -8.91 8.53 4.13
C GLU A 78 -8.64 7.37 3.17
N TYR A 79 -8.14 7.71 1.97
CA TYR A 79 -7.77 6.73 0.95
C TYR A 79 -6.25 6.64 0.85
N MET A 80 -5.69 5.58 1.40
CA MET A 80 -4.25 5.35 1.45
C MET A 80 -3.83 4.23 0.49
N ILE A 81 -2.72 4.44 -0.21
CA ILE A 81 -2.10 3.40 -1.03
C ILE A 81 -0.60 3.30 -0.77
N GLU A 82 -0.11 2.07 -0.54
CA GLU A 82 1.31 1.78 -0.53
C GLU A 82 1.83 1.75 -1.97
N MET A 83 2.66 2.70 -2.32
CA MET A 83 3.28 2.84 -3.63
C MET A 83 4.65 2.15 -3.65
N LYS A 84 4.75 1.09 -4.44
CA LYS A 84 6.02 0.38 -4.67
C LYS A 84 6.84 1.11 -5.70
N VAL A 85 7.92 1.74 -5.24
CA VAL A 85 8.77 2.60 -6.06
C VAL A 85 10.23 2.20 -5.92
N SER A 86 10.95 2.16 -7.03
CA SER A 86 12.40 1.96 -7.06
C SER A 86 13.04 3.01 -7.94
N PHE A 87 13.57 4.05 -7.32
CA PHE A 87 14.18 5.20 -7.97
C PHE A 87 15.66 5.30 -7.60
N ASP A 88 16.51 5.34 -8.60
CA ASP A 88 17.92 5.65 -8.45
C ASP A 88 18.43 6.31 -9.73
N THR A 89 19.53 7.07 -9.64
CA THR A 89 20.23 7.60 -10.82
C THR A 89 20.97 6.51 -11.61
N ASP A 90 21.20 5.36 -10.99
CA ASP A 90 21.73 4.15 -11.62
C ASP A 90 20.60 3.16 -11.89
N ARG A 91 20.29 2.93 -13.19
CA ARG A 91 19.24 2.02 -13.64
C ARG A 91 19.48 0.57 -13.19
N VAL A 92 20.73 0.14 -13.13
CA VAL A 92 21.05 -1.24 -12.71
C VAL A 92 20.70 -1.41 -11.24
N ARG A 93 21.07 -0.45 -10.39
CA ARG A 93 20.71 -0.45 -8.98
C ARG A 93 19.20 -0.43 -8.79
N ALA A 94 18.49 0.50 -9.44
CA ALA A 94 17.02 0.59 -9.34
C ALA A 94 16.34 -0.73 -9.70
N MET A 95 16.86 -1.48 -10.67
CA MET A 95 16.34 -2.79 -11.07
C MET A 95 16.69 -3.88 -10.05
N GLU A 96 17.97 -4.01 -9.68
CA GLU A 96 18.46 -5.05 -8.77
C GLU A 96 17.86 -4.94 -7.36
N ASP A 97 17.63 -3.72 -6.87
CA ASP A 97 17.01 -3.50 -5.57
C ASP A 97 15.64 -4.19 -5.45
N THR A 98 14.88 -4.31 -6.55
CA THR A 98 13.58 -4.99 -6.55
C THR A 98 13.66 -6.47 -6.17
N ARG A 99 14.84 -7.11 -6.30
CA ARG A 99 15.04 -8.52 -5.96
C ARG A 99 14.89 -8.81 -4.47
N HIS A 100 15.13 -7.84 -3.60
CA HIS A 100 14.91 -8.01 -2.16
C HIS A 100 13.45 -8.37 -1.82
N TRP A 101 12.52 -8.09 -2.74
CA TRP A 101 11.10 -8.38 -2.59
C TRP A 101 10.56 -9.29 -3.70
N ALA A 102 11.43 -10.12 -4.29
CA ALA A 102 11.09 -10.95 -5.44
C ALA A 102 9.96 -11.95 -5.16
N ALA A 103 9.75 -12.35 -3.91
CA ALA A 103 8.62 -13.19 -3.50
C ALA A 103 7.25 -12.56 -3.86
N LEU A 104 7.15 -11.23 -3.99
CA LEU A 104 5.94 -10.56 -4.43
C LEU A 104 5.58 -10.86 -5.90
N ALA A 105 6.54 -11.26 -6.71
CA ALA A 105 6.35 -11.59 -8.12
C ALA A 105 5.99 -13.07 -8.36
N LEU A 106 6.09 -13.92 -7.33
CA LEU A 106 5.64 -15.31 -7.41
C LEU A 106 4.11 -15.38 -7.53
N SER A 107 3.63 -16.28 -8.39
CA SER A 107 2.18 -16.52 -8.55
C SER A 107 1.61 -17.25 -7.32
N PRO A 108 0.27 -17.26 -7.16
CA PRO A 108 -0.37 -18.07 -6.11
C PRO A 108 0.01 -19.55 -6.18
N GLU A 109 0.12 -20.09 -7.40
CA GLU A 109 0.47 -21.51 -7.64
C GLU A 109 1.90 -21.81 -7.19
N GLU A 110 2.86 -20.91 -7.45
CA GLU A 110 4.25 -21.04 -7.02
C GLU A 110 4.40 -20.95 -5.49
N LYS A 111 3.47 -20.33 -4.80
CA LYS A 111 3.44 -20.20 -3.32
C LYS A 111 2.65 -21.33 -2.64
N THR A 112 1.82 -22.05 -3.40
CA THR A 112 0.94 -23.06 -2.82
C THR A 112 1.77 -24.20 -2.22
N GLY A 113 1.52 -24.48 -0.93
CA GLY A 113 2.20 -25.54 -0.19
C GLY A 113 3.59 -25.16 0.32
N VAL A 114 4.05 -23.94 0.11
CA VAL A 114 5.32 -23.44 0.65
C VAL A 114 5.05 -22.83 2.02
N GLU A 115 5.30 -23.58 3.08
CA GLU A 115 5.11 -23.16 4.47
C GLU A 115 6.42 -22.73 5.15
N ASP A 116 7.55 -23.25 4.66
CA ASP A 116 8.88 -22.91 5.18
C ASP A 116 9.39 -21.60 4.57
N PRO A 117 9.70 -20.56 5.40
CA PRO A 117 10.29 -19.31 4.92
C PRO A 117 11.59 -19.49 4.12
N ALA A 118 12.42 -20.48 4.47
CA ALA A 118 13.66 -20.75 3.73
C ALA A 118 13.41 -21.34 2.33
N GLU A 119 12.32 -22.08 2.15
CA GLU A 119 11.89 -22.50 0.81
C GLU A 119 11.33 -21.31 0.00
N MET A 120 10.57 -20.44 0.63
CA MET A 120 10.08 -19.22 0.00
C MET A 120 11.24 -18.31 -0.45
N GLU A 121 12.28 -18.17 0.36
CA GLU A 121 13.49 -17.41 0.03
C GLU A 121 14.19 -17.99 -1.21
N LYS A 122 14.38 -19.32 -1.28
CA LYS A 122 14.98 -19.98 -2.45
C LYS A 122 14.18 -19.76 -3.73
N LEU A 123 12.84 -19.79 -3.64
CA LEU A 123 11.97 -19.48 -4.77
C LEU A 123 12.10 -18.02 -5.19
N ALA A 124 12.18 -17.10 -4.24
CA ALA A 124 12.37 -15.69 -4.48
C ALA A 124 13.73 -15.39 -5.13
N ASP A 125 14.80 -16.01 -4.67
CA ASP A 125 16.16 -15.87 -5.21
C ASP A 125 16.25 -16.32 -6.68
N ALA A 126 15.44 -17.28 -7.08
CA ALA A 126 15.37 -17.75 -8.46
C ALA A 126 14.59 -16.81 -9.40
N VAL A 127 13.89 -15.79 -8.87
CA VAL A 127 13.13 -14.82 -9.69
C VAL A 127 14.08 -13.84 -10.36
N PRO A 128 14.05 -13.71 -11.70
CA PRO A 128 14.84 -12.69 -12.40
C PRO A 128 14.43 -11.27 -11.99
N ALA A 129 15.39 -10.32 -11.98
CA ALA A 129 15.16 -8.93 -11.63
C ALA A 129 14.04 -8.29 -12.46
N GLU A 130 13.98 -8.59 -13.78
CA GLU A 130 12.94 -8.08 -14.69
C GLU A 130 11.53 -8.57 -14.30
N ARG A 131 11.41 -9.73 -13.69
CA ARG A 131 10.14 -10.25 -13.19
C ARG A 131 9.78 -9.57 -11.87
N ALA A 132 10.74 -9.45 -10.94
CA ALA A 132 10.55 -8.76 -9.68
C ALA A 132 10.12 -7.29 -9.89
N ALA A 133 10.78 -6.60 -10.81
CA ALA A 133 10.53 -5.21 -11.18
C ALA A 133 9.10 -4.92 -11.67
N LYS A 134 8.38 -5.90 -12.21
CA LYS A 134 6.99 -5.72 -12.67
C LYS A 134 6.02 -5.31 -11.56
N ARG A 135 6.41 -5.46 -10.30
CA ARG A 135 5.61 -5.06 -9.14
C ARG A 135 5.87 -3.63 -8.68
N TRP A 136 6.82 -2.94 -9.31
CA TRP A 136 7.37 -1.67 -8.91
C TRP A 136 7.29 -0.64 -10.02
N ILE A 137 7.28 0.63 -9.66
CA ILE A 137 7.67 1.72 -10.57
C ILE A 137 9.19 1.78 -10.52
N VAL A 138 9.86 1.38 -11.59
CA VAL A 138 11.33 1.34 -11.66
C VAL A 138 11.80 2.28 -12.75
N SER A 139 12.42 3.40 -12.37
CA SER A 139 12.93 4.40 -13.31
C SER A 139 14.09 5.20 -12.72
N THR A 140 14.88 5.78 -13.60
CA THR A 140 15.87 6.84 -13.29
C THR A 140 15.34 8.22 -13.64
N ASP A 141 14.15 8.29 -14.21
CA ASP A 141 13.48 9.53 -14.59
C ASP A 141 12.44 9.91 -13.53
N PRO A 142 12.62 11.02 -12.81
CA PRO A 142 11.67 11.48 -11.81
C PRO A 142 10.29 11.83 -12.41
N ASP A 143 10.22 12.29 -13.66
CA ASP A 143 8.96 12.64 -14.28
C ASP A 143 8.10 11.39 -14.58
N GLU A 144 8.73 10.25 -14.90
CA GLU A 144 8.03 8.96 -15.03
C GLU A 144 7.43 8.53 -13.68
N HIS A 145 8.15 8.72 -12.55
CA HIS A 145 7.59 8.46 -11.23
C HIS A 145 6.39 9.36 -10.94
N VAL A 146 6.50 10.67 -11.19
CA VAL A 146 5.42 11.64 -11.00
C VAL A 146 4.19 11.26 -11.80
N GLU A 147 4.34 10.88 -13.07
CA GLU A 147 3.22 10.45 -13.92
C GLU A 147 2.49 9.24 -13.35
N ARG A 148 3.24 8.19 -12.97
CA ARG A 148 2.67 6.96 -12.42
C ARG A 148 2.01 7.16 -11.04
N LEU A 149 2.55 8.05 -10.22
CA LEU A 149 1.94 8.42 -8.94
C LEU A 149 0.67 9.24 -9.14
N SER A 150 0.67 10.14 -10.13
CA SER A 150 -0.50 10.95 -10.48
C SER A 150 -1.71 10.10 -10.87
N GLU A 151 -1.50 8.96 -11.53
CA GLU A 151 -2.59 8.02 -11.85
C GLU A 151 -3.38 7.58 -10.60
N MET A 152 -2.70 7.42 -9.45
CA MET A 152 -3.35 7.02 -8.20
C MET A 152 -4.03 8.20 -7.51
N ILE A 153 -3.40 9.37 -7.54
CA ILE A 153 -4.01 10.62 -7.03
C ILE A 153 -5.30 10.93 -7.80
N ASP A 154 -5.27 10.81 -9.12
CA ASP A 154 -6.44 11.02 -10.00
C ASP A 154 -7.57 10.00 -9.75
N LEU A 155 -7.26 8.82 -9.19
CA LEU A 155 -8.25 7.86 -8.73
C LEU A 155 -8.88 8.22 -7.38
N GLY A 156 -8.35 9.22 -6.68
CA GLY A 156 -8.86 9.69 -5.40
C GLY A 156 -8.07 9.20 -4.17
N PHE A 157 -6.90 8.59 -4.36
CA PHE A 157 -6.02 8.32 -3.21
C PHE A 157 -5.41 9.62 -2.70
N THR A 158 -5.60 9.89 -1.41
CA THR A 158 -5.16 11.12 -0.73
C THR A 158 -3.85 10.92 0.03
N HIS A 159 -3.52 9.68 0.36
CA HIS A 159 -2.31 9.32 1.11
C HIS A 159 -1.48 8.30 0.33
N LEU A 160 -0.26 8.68 -0.05
CA LEU A 160 0.71 7.80 -0.70
C LEU A 160 1.83 7.44 0.27
N VAL A 161 1.94 6.16 0.62
CA VAL A 161 3.05 5.62 1.43
C VAL A 161 4.07 5.00 0.49
N PHE A 162 5.28 5.53 0.44
CA PHE A 162 6.31 5.04 -0.46
C PHE A 162 7.07 3.87 0.17
N HIS A 163 7.12 2.77 -0.56
CA HIS A 163 7.88 1.59 -0.23
C HIS A 163 9.02 1.44 -1.25
N ALA A 164 10.27 1.64 -0.80
CA ALA A 164 11.47 1.39 -1.60
C ALA A 164 12.03 0.00 -1.31
N PRO A 165 12.45 -0.78 -2.34
CA PRO A 165 12.82 -2.18 -2.16
C PRO A 165 14.26 -2.39 -1.67
N GLY A 166 15.15 -1.42 -1.92
CA GLY A 166 16.59 -1.55 -1.67
C GLY A 166 16.99 -1.41 -0.20
N PRO A 167 18.18 -1.88 0.19
CA PRO A 167 18.68 -1.77 1.55
C PRO A 167 19.14 -0.37 1.92
N ASP A 168 19.51 0.47 0.94
CA ASP A 168 20.01 1.83 1.14
C ASP A 168 18.85 2.84 1.19
N GLN A 169 18.10 2.80 2.30
CA GLN A 169 16.94 3.65 2.50
C GLN A 169 17.28 5.14 2.59
N ILE A 170 18.47 5.48 3.13
CA ILE A 170 18.90 6.88 3.22
C ILE A 170 19.09 7.46 1.82
N ARG A 171 19.79 6.74 0.95
CA ARG A 171 19.96 7.14 -0.45
C ARG A 171 18.62 7.31 -1.17
N PHE A 172 17.68 6.39 -0.96
CA PHE A 172 16.34 6.52 -1.53
C PHE A 172 15.64 7.78 -1.04
N LEU A 173 15.66 8.04 0.27
CA LEU A 173 15.04 9.24 0.85
C LEU A 173 15.64 10.52 0.30
N ASP A 174 16.97 10.60 0.21
CA ASP A 174 17.68 11.77 -0.33
C ASP A 174 17.30 12.05 -1.79
N LEU A 175 17.35 11.00 -2.64
CA LEU A 175 17.02 11.12 -4.06
C LEU A 175 15.52 11.42 -4.29
N TYR A 176 14.65 10.70 -3.57
CA TYR A 176 13.22 10.87 -3.78
C TYR A 176 12.71 12.21 -3.29
N SER A 177 13.24 12.69 -2.16
CA SER A 177 12.87 14.00 -1.59
C SER A 177 13.40 15.17 -2.43
N SER A 178 14.52 15.02 -3.13
CA SER A 178 15.09 16.09 -3.97
C SER A 178 14.54 16.10 -5.39
N GLU A 179 14.26 14.92 -5.96
CA GLU A 179 13.96 14.81 -7.39
C GLU A 179 12.46 14.57 -7.69
N VAL A 180 11.78 13.76 -6.89
CA VAL A 180 10.39 13.34 -7.20
C VAL A 180 9.36 14.13 -6.40
N LEU A 181 9.52 14.24 -5.07
CA LEU A 181 8.52 14.89 -4.22
C LEU A 181 8.29 16.37 -4.56
N PRO A 182 9.30 17.20 -4.89
CA PRO A 182 9.04 18.58 -5.28
C PRO A 182 8.16 18.70 -6.52
N ARG A 183 8.39 17.86 -7.53
CA ARG A 183 7.59 17.84 -8.77
C ARG A 183 6.15 17.41 -8.52
N LEU A 184 5.95 16.47 -7.59
CA LEU A 184 4.61 16.06 -7.18
C LEU A 184 3.87 17.20 -6.47
N ARG A 185 4.54 17.90 -5.56
CA ARG A 185 3.99 19.06 -4.85
C ARG A 185 3.67 20.22 -5.79
N ASP A 186 4.54 20.50 -6.77
CA ASP A 186 4.28 21.53 -7.79
C ASP A 186 3.03 21.21 -8.60
N ARG A 187 2.74 19.93 -8.84
CA ARG A 187 1.58 19.49 -9.63
C ARG A 187 0.27 19.46 -8.83
N PHE A 188 0.31 19.03 -7.57
CA PHE A 188 -0.90 18.78 -6.76
C PHE A 188 -1.03 19.72 -5.55
N GLY A 189 -0.04 20.56 -5.28
CA GLY A 189 0.06 21.37 -4.09
C GLY A 189 0.62 20.60 -2.89
N ASP A 190 0.86 21.32 -1.78
CA ASP A 190 1.15 20.68 -0.50
C ASP A 190 -0.14 20.01 -0.02
N VAL A 191 -0.21 18.71 -0.21
CA VAL A 191 -1.23 17.88 0.42
C VAL A 191 -0.80 17.73 1.87
N ALA A 192 -1.49 18.43 2.75
CA ALA A 192 -1.29 18.34 4.20
C ALA A 192 -1.86 17.00 4.72
#